data_9d664d64368395c7ba137fe4083b6936
#
_entry.id   9d664d64368395c7ba137fe4083b6936
#
_cell.length_a   1.000
_cell.length_b   1.000
_cell.length_c   1.000
_cell.angle_alpha   90.00
_cell.angle_beta   90.00
_cell.angle_gamma   90.00
#
_symmetry.space_group_name_H-M   'P 1'
#
loop_
_entity.id
_entity.type
_entity.pdbx_description
1 polymer ?
#
loop_
_entity_poly.entity_id
_entity_poly.type
_entity_poly.pdbx_seq_one_letter_code
_entity_poly.pdbx_strand_id
1 'polypeptide(L)'
;LSVIPEDFHTWEYLENSRTPDAYNRIVKGDADIIFVAQPSGGQKKRAEESGVTLNYTPFAREAFVFIVNADNPVNSLTDQQVRDIFSGAITNWRTVGGNDQEIQTWQRPEDSGSQTVMQSQVMKNVRMISPQETEVASMMEGMIKVVAEYRNTNNSIGYTFRYYATQM
;
A
#
# COMPACT_ATOMS: atom_id res chain seq x y z
N LEU A 1 32.25 10.08 14.42
CA LEU A 1 31.56 10.82 13.36
C LEU A 1 32.43 10.68 12.10
N SER A 2 32.05 9.82 11.16
CA SER A 2 32.68 9.74 9.86
C SER A 2 32.29 11.01 9.09
N VAL A 3 33.28 11.81 8.72
CA VAL A 3 33.09 12.96 7.84
C VAL A 3 32.83 12.43 6.43
N ILE A 4 31.67 12.75 5.88
CA ILE A 4 31.38 12.43 4.47
C ILE A 4 32.30 13.29 3.63
N PRO A 5 33.12 12.73 2.70
CA PRO A 5 33.98 13.51 1.83
C PRO A 5 33.19 14.54 1.02
N GLU A 6 33.77 15.70 0.75
CA GLU A 6 33.11 16.79 0.00
C GLU A 6 32.74 16.40 -1.45
N ASP A 7 33.42 15.39 -2.00
CA ASP A 7 33.18 14.81 -3.32
C ASP A 7 32.22 13.63 -3.32
N PHE A 8 31.61 13.32 -2.17
CA PHE A 8 30.64 12.22 -2.07
C PHE A 8 29.30 12.63 -2.70
N HIS A 9 29.07 12.21 -3.91
CA HIS A 9 27.81 12.40 -4.63
C HIS A 9 26.82 11.32 -4.24
N THR A 10 25.95 11.62 -3.28
CA THR A 10 24.95 10.67 -2.75
C THR A 10 24.01 10.07 -3.80
N TRP A 11 23.78 10.77 -4.89
CA TRP A 11 22.92 10.31 -6.01
C TRP A 11 23.49 9.09 -6.75
N GLU A 12 24.79 8.91 -6.77
CA GLU A 12 25.44 7.76 -7.42
C GLU A 12 25.16 6.44 -6.68
N TYR A 13 24.76 6.55 -5.39
CA TYR A 13 24.50 5.41 -4.51
C TYR A 13 23.01 5.27 -4.13
N LEU A 14 22.18 6.22 -4.57
CA LEU A 14 20.73 6.20 -4.29
C LEU A 14 19.95 5.83 -5.56
N GLU A 15 19.20 4.77 -5.47
CA GLU A 15 18.29 4.36 -6.53
C GLU A 15 16.85 4.33 -6.02
N ASN A 16 15.96 4.98 -6.76
CA ASN A 16 14.54 4.95 -6.47
C ASN A 16 13.89 3.76 -7.18
N SER A 17 13.25 2.90 -6.42
CA SER A 17 12.58 1.71 -6.94
C SER A 17 11.28 1.42 -6.17
N ARG A 18 10.44 0.56 -6.74
CA ARG A 18 9.25 0.08 -6.04
C ARG A 18 9.66 -0.85 -4.88
N THR A 19 8.80 -0.98 -3.87
CA THR A 19 9.02 -1.85 -2.70
C THR A 19 9.43 -3.28 -3.07
N PRO A 20 8.77 -3.99 -4.01
CA PRO A 20 9.20 -5.33 -4.41
C PRO A 20 10.60 -5.35 -5.00
N ASP A 21 10.95 -4.37 -5.82
CA ASP A 21 12.25 -4.29 -6.48
C ASP A 21 13.35 -4.01 -5.45
N ALA A 22 13.12 -3.14 -4.48
CA ALA A 22 14.04 -2.87 -3.38
C ALA A 22 14.34 -4.13 -2.55
N TYR A 23 13.31 -4.90 -2.18
CA TYR A 23 13.51 -6.17 -1.48
C TYR A 23 14.26 -7.22 -2.31
N ASN A 24 13.99 -7.29 -3.61
CA ASN A 24 14.73 -8.19 -4.50
C ASN A 24 16.21 -7.82 -4.59
N ARG A 25 16.53 -6.52 -4.61
CA ARG A 25 17.93 -6.04 -4.68
C ARG A 25 18.72 -6.37 -3.43
N ILE A 26 18.15 -6.12 -2.23
CA ILE A 26 18.87 -6.44 -0.98
C ILE A 26 19.08 -7.95 -0.83
N VAL A 27 18.12 -8.78 -1.27
CA VAL A 27 18.25 -10.24 -1.25
C VAL A 27 19.32 -10.73 -2.24
N LYS A 28 19.52 -10.04 -3.37
CA LYS A 28 20.57 -10.35 -4.35
C LYS A 28 21.96 -9.81 -3.97
N GLY A 29 22.03 -8.90 -2.99
CA GLY A 29 23.27 -8.19 -2.66
C GLY A 29 23.57 -7.00 -3.57
N ASP A 30 22.56 -6.53 -4.34
CA ASP A 30 22.65 -5.33 -5.20
C ASP A 30 22.37 -4.04 -4.40
N ALA A 31 22.05 -4.14 -3.11
CA ALA A 31 21.87 -3.03 -2.19
C ALA A 31 22.23 -3.45 -0.76
N ASP A 32 22.87 -2.56 0.00
CA ASP A 32 23.23 -2.79 1.40
C ASP A 32 22.13 -2.32 2.37
N ILE A 33 21.41 -1.27 2.00
CA ILE A 33 20.32 -0.65 2.79
C ILE A 33 19.16 -0.30 1.86
N ILE A 34 17.93 -0.51 2.35
CA ILE A 34 16.70 -0.07 1.67
C ILE A 34 15.81 0.71 2.64
N PHE A 35 15.19 1.78 2.15
CA PHE A 35 14.20 2.58 2.88
C PHE A 35 12.83 2.31 2.30
N VAL A 36 12.06 1.44 2.94
CA VAL A 36 10.80 0.91 2.39
C VAL A 36 9.80 0.62 3.50
N ALA A 37 8.56 0.32 3.12
CA ALA A 37 7.59 -0.26 4.04
C ALA A 37 8.06 -1.65 4.50
N GLN A 38 7.52 -2.11 5.65
CA GLN A 38 7.83 -3.45 6.17
C GLN A 38 7.59 -4.54 5.11
N PRO A 39 8.36 -5.64 5.16
CA PRO A 39 8.24 -6.72 4.18
C PRO A 39 6.93 -7.50 4.34
N SER A 40 6.44 -8.00 3.22
CA SER A 40 5.39 -9.02 3.19
C SER A 40 5.91 -10.37 3.71
N GLY A 41 4.98 -11.30 3.98
CA GLY A 41 5.35 -12.69 4.29
C GLY A 41 6.16 -13.35 3.17
N GLY A 42 5.81 -13.07 1.90
CA GLY A 42 6.53 -13.57 0.73
C GLY A 42 7.95 -13.01 0.62
N GLN A 43 8.14 -11.73 0.90
CA GLN A 43 9.47 -11.10 0.89
C GLN A 43 10.37 -11.65 2.01
N LYS A 44 9.83 -11.85 3.21
CA LYS A 44 10.57 -12.51 4.32
C LYS A 44 11.01 -13.91 3.95
N LYS A 45 10.09 -14.70 3.43
CA LYS A 45 10.37 -16.08 3.01
C LYS A 45 11.46 -16.14 1.94
N ARG A 46 11.40 -15.27 0.91
CA ARG A 46 12.45 -15.20 -0.11
C ARG A 46 13.83 -14.84 0.46
N ALA A 47 13.89 -13.92 1.41
CA ALA A 47 15.14 -13.57 2.08
C ALA A 47 15.72 -14.77 2.84
N GLU A 48 14.87 -15.47 3.62
CA GLU A 48 15.26 -16.68 4.37
C GLU A 48 15.75 -17.80 3.44
N GLU A 49 15.02 -18.08 2.36
CA GLU A 49 15.40 -19.10 1.35
C GLU A 49 16.72 -18.76 0.64
N SER A 50 17.05 -17.47 0.55
CA SER A 50 18.31 -16.99 -0.01
C SER A 50 19.44 -16.87 1.03
N GLY A 51 19.20 -17.26 2.28
CA GLY A 51 20.17 -17.15 3.36
C GLY A 51 20.43 -15.72 3.85
N VAL A 52 19.57 -14.77 3.50
CA VAL A 52 19.70 -13.35 3.87
C VAL A 52 18.91 -13.04 5.13
N THR A 53 19.59 -12.55 6.16
CA THR A 53 18.96 -12.05 7.38
C THR A 53 18.68 -10.56 7.24
N LEU A 54 17.39 -10.20 7.23
CA LEU A 54 16.96 -8.80 7.17
C LEU A 54 16.89 -8.19 8.58
N ASN A 55 17.59 -7.10 8.80
CA ASN A 55 17.50 -6.30 10.04
C ASN A 55 16.60 -5.08 9.79
N TYR A 56 15.61 -4.87 10.66
CA TYR A 56 14.61 -3.81 10.53
C TYR A 56 14.83 -2.73 11.56
N THR A 57 14.95 -1.48 11.11
CA THR A 57 15.01 -0.32 11.97
C THR A 57 13.90 0.66 11.60
N PRO A 58 12.87 0.87 12.44
CA PRO A 58 11.87 1.89 12.19
C PRO A 58 12.52 3.28 12.20
N PHE A 59 12.38 4.04 11.12
CA PHE A 59 12.98 5.37 10.96
C PHE A 59 11.96 6.48 10.77
N ALA A 60 10.74 6.16 10.32
CA ALA A 60 9.66 7.11 10.07
C ALA A 60 8.29 6.50 10.32
N ARG A 61 7.27 7.35 10.42
CA ARG A 61 5.86 6.97 10.45
C ARG A 61 5.13 7.71 9.35
N GLU A 62 4.26 7.01 8.65
CA GLU A 62 3.41 7.56 7.60
C GLU A 62 1.95 7.20 7.89
N ALA A 63 1.05 8.15 7.66
CA ALA A 63 -0.37 7.88 7.82
C ALA A 63 -0.89 7.03 6.64
N PHE A 64 -1.58 5.95 6.96
CA PHE A 64 -2.29 5.12 5.99
C PHE A 64 -3.74 5.59 5.92
N VAL A 65 -4.21 5.93 4.73
CA VAL A 65 -5.52 6.54 4.51
C VAL A 65 -6.33 5.77 3.49
N PHE A 66 -7.67 5.85 3.65
CA PHE A 66 -8.63 5.34 2.67
C PHE A 66 -9.11 6.51 1.82
N ILE A 67 -9.25 6.27 0.54
CA ILE A 67 -9.71 7.26 -0.43
C ILE A 67 -11.00 6.76 -1.07
N VAL A 68 -11.93 7.67 -1.24
CA VAL A 68 -13.21 7.47 -1.93
C VAL A 68 -13.43 8.63 -2.90
N ASN A 69 -14.38 8.48 -3.82
CA ASN A 69 -14.77 9.58 -4.69
C ASN A 69 -15.36 10.74 -3.87
N ALA A 70 -15.14 11.98 -4.32
CA ALA A 70 -15.63 13.18 -3.63
C ALA A 70 -17.15 13.24 -3.50
N ASP A 71 -17.88 12.59 -4.42
CA ASP A 71 -19.34 12.52 -4.40
C ASP A 71 -19.89 11.41 -3.49
N ASN A 72 -19.03 10.62 -2.86
CA ASN A 72 -19.44 9.62 -1.88
C ASN A 72 -19.79 10.31 -0.56
N PRO A 73 -21.00 10.17 -0.03
CA PRO A 73 -21.41 10.85 1.19
C PRO A 73 -20.77 10.29 2.47
N VAL A 74 -20.09 9.14 2.38
CA VAL A 74 -19.45 8.51 3.53
C VAL A 74 -18.12 9.21 3.83
N ASN A 75 -18.06 9.95 4.94
CA ASN A 75 -16.89 10.73 5.35
C ASN A 75 -16.02 10.04 6.40
N SER A 76 -16.50 8.96 6.99
CA SER A 76 -15.74 8.20 7.98
C SER A 76 -16.18 6.75 8.02
N LEU A 77 -15.24 5.87 8.30
CA LEU A 77 -15.46 4.44 8.53
C LEU A 77 -14.71 4.03 9.79
N THR A 78 -15.29 3.13 10.55
CA THR A 78 -14.57 2.48 11.63
C THR A 78 -13.59 1.44 11.07
N ASP A 79 -12.57 1.08 11.85
CA ASP A 79 -11.64 -0.01 11.48
C ASP A 79 -12.35 -1.32 11.17
N GLN A 80 -13.44 -1.60 11.87
CA GLN A 80 -14.23 -2.80 11.62
C GLN A 80 -14.98 -2.71 10.29
N GLN A 81 -15.60 -1.58 9.97
CA GLN A 81 -16.27 -1.37 8.69
C GLN A 81 -15.29 -1.49 7.51
N VAL A 82 -14.08 -0.96 7.66
CA VAL A 82 -13.04 -1.13 6.63
C VAL A 82 -12.72 -2.62 6.44
N ARG A 83 -12.50 -3.36 7.51
CA ARG A 83 -12.28 -4.82 7.42
C ARG A 83 -13.45 -5.55 6.77
N ASP A 84 -14.67 -5.21 7.14
CA ASP A 84 -15.88 -5.84 6.63
C ASP A 84 -16.08 -5.53 5.13
N ILE A 85 -15.74 -4.34 4.68
CA ILE A 85 -15.75 -3.97 3.25
C ILE A 85 -14.70 -4.80 2.49
N PHE A 86 -13.45 -4.79 2.92
CA PHE A 86 -12.38 -5.48 2.19
C PHE A 86 -12.41 -7.00 2.35
N SER A 87 -13.15 -7.54 3.30
CA SER A 87 -13.43 -8.98 3.40
C SER A 87 -14.69 -9.41 2.62
N GLY A 88 -15.50 -8.46 2.13
CA GLY A 88 -16.75 -8.73 1.43
C GLY A 88 -17.94 -8.96 2.35
N ALA A 89 -17.81 -8.76 3.65
CA ALA A 89 -18.96 -8.83 4.59
C ALA A 89 -19.92 -7.64 4.41
N ILE A 90 -19.39 -6.48 4.01
CA ILE A 90 -20.17 -5.30 3.60
C ILE A 90 -19.89 -5.05 2.12
N THR A 91 -20.92 -5.14 1.30
CA THR A 91 -20.82 -4.97 -0.17
C THR A 91 -21.63 -3.79 -0.71
N ASN A 92 -22.34 -3.07 0.16
CA ASN A 92 -23.17 -1.94 -0.25
C ASN A 92 -22.96 -0.75 0.68
N TRP A 93 -22.75 0.43 0.11
CA TRP A 93 -22.50 1.68 0.83
C TRP A 93 -23.64 2.07 1.78
N ARG A 94 -24.90 1.67 1.48
CA ARG A 94 -26.05 1.91 2.37
C ARG A 94 -25.79 1.39 3.78
N THR A 95 -25.10 0.27 3.91
CA THR A 95 -24.81 -0.35 5.22
C THR A 95 -23.95 0.54 6.13
N VAL A 96 -23.19 1.44 5.55
CA VAL A 96 -22.31 2.36 6.25
C VAL A 96 -22.73 3.83 6.11
N GLY A 97 -23.99 4.08 5.74
CA GLY A 97 -24.56 5.44 5.65
C GLY A 97 -24.39 6.13 4.29
N GLY A 98 -23.96 5.41 3.27
CA GLY A 98 -23.85 5.90 1.90
C GLY A 98 -25.11 5.64 1.06
N ASN A 99 -24.97 5.85 -0.24
CA ASN A 99 -25.99 5.60 -1.23
C ASN A 99 -26.24 4.08 -1.41
N ASP A 100 -27.38 3.73 -1.99
CA ASP A 100 -27.68 2.33 -2.35
C ASP A 100 -26.89 1.94 -3.60
N GLN A 101 -25.62 1.64 -3.40
CA GLN A 101 -24.67 1.28 -4.46
C GLN A 101 -23.72 0.19 -3.96
N GLU A 102 -23.38 -0.74 -4.83
CA GLU A 102 -22.38 -1.77 -4.56
C GLU A 102 -21.01 -1.12 -4.37
N ILE A 103 -20.25 -1.59 -3.37
CA ILE A 103 -18.91 -1.09 -3.09
C ILE A 103 -17.91 -1.76 -4.03
N GLN A 104 -17.17 -0.95 -4.76
CA GLN A 104 -16.03 -1.41 -5.57
C GLN A 104 -14.73 -1.19 -4.80
N THR A 105 -14.08 -2.27 -4.39
CA THR A 105 -12.81 -2.21 -3.67
C THR A 105 -11.64 -2.28 -4.65
N TRP A 106 -10.69 -1.36 -4.52
CA TRP A 106 -9.43 -1.35 -5.26
C TRP A 106 -8.28 -1.80 -4.38
N GLN A 107 -7.50 -2.75 -4.87
CA GLN A 107 -6.36 -3.31 -4.16
C GLN A 107 -5.04 -3.00 -4.88
N ARG A 108 -3.95 -3.25 -4.19
CA ARG A 108 -2.60 -3.13 -4.75
C ARG A 108 -2.04 -4.53 -5.01
N PRO A 109 -1.07 -4.66 -5.94
CA PRO A 109 -0.40 -5.94 -6.15
C PRO A 109 0.23 -6.45 -4.86
N GLU A 110 0.31 -7.77 -4.74
CA GLU A 110 1.04 -8.42 -3.67
C GLU A 110 2.48 -7.90 -3.58
N ASP A 111 3.05 -7.89 -2.39
CA ASP A 111 4.39 -7.34 -2.10
C ASP A 111 4.55 -5.82 -2.24
N SER A 112 3.55 -5.07 -2.71
CA SER A 112 3.61 -3.61 -2.64
C SER A 112 3.52 -3.13 -1.19
N GLY A 113 4.21 -2.03 -0.85
CA GLY A 113 4.26 -1.54 0.53
C GLY A 113 2.88 -1.25 1.13
N SER A 114 1.99 -0.63 0.36
CA SER A 114 0.62 -0.35 0.84
C SER A 114 -0.24 -1.60 0.96
N GLN A 115 -0.09 -2.61 0.10
CA GLN A 115 -0.78 -3.89 0.24
C GLN A 115 -0.32 -4.61 1.50
N THR A 116 0.98 -4.63 1.76
CA THR A 116 1.55 -5.23 2.97
C THR A 116 1.02 -4.57 4.25
N VAL A 117 0.94 -3.23 4.27
CA VAL A 117 0.36 -2.50 5.40
C VAL A 117 -1.13 -2.81 5.55
N MET A 118 -1.88 -2.81 4.43
CA MET A 118 -3.30 -3.17 4.44
C MET A 118 -3.52 -4.55 5.05
N GLN A 119 -2.81 -5.56 4.58
CA GLN A 119 -2.94 -6.93 5.05
C GLN A 119 -2.51 -7.10 6.51
N SER A 120 -1.36 -6.54 6.89
CA SER A 120 -0.75 -6.80 8.20
C SER A 120 -1.31 -5.94 9.33
N GLN A 121 -1.63 -4.68 9.07
CA GLN A 121 -2.01 -3.72 10.11
C GLN A 121 -3.52 -3.42 10.13
N VAL A 122 -4.16 -3.34 8.97
CA VAL A 122 -5.59 -3.06 8.89
C VAL A 122 -6.40 -4.34 8.98
N MET A 123 -6.16 -5.28 8.05
CA MET A 123 -6.91 -6.55 7.98
C MET A 123 -6.49 -7.52 9.08
N LYS A 124 -5.24 -7.42 9.54
CA LYS A 124 -4.66 -8.34 10.54
C LYS A 124 -4.80 -9.79 10.06
N ASN A 125 -5.65 -10.57 10.67
CA ASN A 125 -5.88 -11.97 10.30
C ASN A 125 -7.14 -12.18 9.45
N VAL A 126 -7.83 -11.10 9.06
CA VAL A 126 -9.01 -11.18 8.22
C VAL A 126 -8.58 -11.29 6.76
N ARG A 127 -9.06 -12.33 6.08
CA ARG A 127 -8.78 -12.51 4.65
C ARG A 127 -9.52 -11.47 3.82
N MET A 128 -8.81 -10.83 2.91
CA MET A 128 -9.40 -9.95 1.91
C MET A 128 -10.09 -10.76 0.81
N ILE A 129 -11.13 -10.19 0.19
CA ILE A 129 -11.69 -10.72 -1.05
C ILE A 129 -10.64 -10.72 -2.14
N SER A 130 -10.71 -11.68 -3.05
CA SER A 130 -9.86 -11.67 -4.24
C SER A 130 -10.34 -10.58 -5.18
N PRO A 131 -9.49 -9.59 -5.55
CA PRO A 131 -9.88 -8.55 -6.49
C PRO A 131 -10.01 -9.15 -7.89
N GLN A 132 -10.88 -8.57 -8.72
CA GLN A 132 -10.80 -8.80 -10.15
C GLN A 132 -9.52 -8.15 -10.70
N GLU A 133 -9.00 -8.62 -11.83
CA GLU A 133 -7.77 -8.05 -12.43
C GLU A 133 -7.89 -6.54 -12.68
N THR A 134 -9.08 -6.09 -13.06
CA THR A 134 -9.39 -4.68 -13.28
C THR A 134 -9.42 -3.82 -12.01
N GLU A 135 -9.43 -4.45 -10.84
CA GLU A 135 -9.49 -3.79 -9.52
C GLU A 135 -8.12 -3.73 -8.84
N VAL A 136 -7.06 -4.09 -9.55
CA VAL A 136 -5.68 -4.02 -9.04
C VAL A 136 -4.95 -2.83 -9.65
N ALA A 137 -4.68 -1.83 -8.82
CA ALA A 137 -3.89 -0.67 -9.22
C ALA A 137 -2.39 -0.96 -9.13
N SER A 138 -1.71 -1.04 -10.26
CA SER A 138 -0.29 -1.45 -10.34
C SER A 138 0.68 -0.47 -9.69
N MET A 139 0.35 0.82 -9.68
CA MET A 139 1.14 1.89 -9.04
C MET A 139 0.28 2.72 -8.09
N MET A 140 0.93 3.46 -7.17
CA MET A 140 0.21 4.30 -6.20
C MET A 140 -0.55 5.42 -6.89
N GLU A 141 0.05 6.06 -7.89
CA GLU A 141 -0.62 7.04 -8.74
C GLU A 141 -1.86 6.44 -9.42
N GLY A 142 -1.77 5.20 -9.91
CA GLY A 142 -2.91 4.48 -10.45
C GLY A 142 -4.03 4.28 -9.45
N MET A 143 -3.73 4.00 -8.17
CA MET A 143 -4.74 3.87 -7.12
C MET A 143 -5.52 5.18 -6.93
N ILE A 144 -4.82 6.32 -6.86
CA ILE A 144 -5.46 7.62 -6.71
C ILE A 144 -6.33 7.93 -7.92
N LYS A 145 -5.81 7.75 -9.13
CA LYS A 145 -6.55 7.98 -10.37
C LYS A 145 -7.80 7.13 -10.50
N VAL A 146 -7.72 5.82 -10.24
CA VAL A 146 -8.90 4.95 -10.38
C VAL A 146 -9.99 5.25 -9.37
N VAL A 147 -9.64 5.69 -8.16
CA VAL A 147 -10.64 6.00 -7.12
C VAL A 147 -11.15 7.43 -7.26
N ALA A 148 -10.28 8.41 -7.54
CA ALA A 148 -10.64 9.82 -7.57
C ALA A 148 -11.11 10.31 -8.94
N GLU A 149 -10.49 9.84 -10.03
CA GLU A 149 -10.70 10.37 -11.38
C GLU A 149 -11.37 9.37 -12.33
N TYR A 150 -11.11 8.06 -12.15
CA TYR A 150 -11.45 7.10 -13.17
C TYR A 150 -12.94 6.85 -13.28
N ARG A 151 -13.51 7.30 -14.40
CA ARG A 151 -14.91 7.11 -14.83
C ARG A 151 -15.95 7.42 -13.77
N ASN A 152 -15.56 8.20 -12.77
CA ASN A 152 -16.44 8.83 -11.79
C ASN A 152 -17.45 7.87 -11.14
N THR A 153 -17.01 6.67 -10.80
CA THR A 153 -17.84 5.76 -10.04
C THR A 153 -17.74 6.14 -8.56
N ASN A 154 -18.76 6.82 -8.05
CA ASN A 154 -18.84 7.25 -6.65
C ASN A 154 -18.97 6.09 -5.65
N ASN A 155 -18.83 4.86 -6.12
CA ASN A 155 -18.91 3.63 -5.33
C ASN A 155 -17.55 3.01 -5.02
N SER A 156 -16.43 3.59 -5.49
CA SER A 156 -15.09 3.04 -5.29
C SER A 156 -14.49 3.40 -3.94
N ILE A 157 -13.70 2.47 -3.40
CA ILE A 157 -12.82 2.68 -2.25
C ILE A 157 -11.45 2.08 -2.52
N GLY A 158 -10.39 2.81 -2.17
CA GLY A 158 -9.01 2.36 -2.22
C GLY A 158 -8.23 2.83 -1.00
N TYR A 159 -6.93 2.59 -0.99
CA TYR A 159 -6.04 2.98 0.11
C TYR A 159 -4.67 3.40 -0.40
N THR A 160 -4.05 4.32 0.35
CA THR A 160 -2.72 4.83 0.03
C THR A 160 -2.04 5.36 1.29
N PHE A 161 -0.79 5.77 1.17
CA PHE A 161 -0.14 6.60 2.17
C PHE A 161 -0.53 8.07 1.97
N ARG A 162 -0.73 8.79 3.07
CA ARG A 162 -1.18 10.19 3.04
C ARG A 162 -0.28 11.07 2.17
N TYR A 163 1.02 10.86 2.20
CA TYR A 163 1.96 11.62 1.36
C TYR A 163 1.53 11.62 -0.11
N TYR A 164 1.23 10.45 -0.67
CA TYR A 164 0.80 10.34 -2.06
C TYR A 164 -0.58 10.97 -2.30
N ALA A 165 -1.49 10.88 -1.34
CA ALA A 165 -2.81 11.50 -1.46
C ALA A 165 -2.78 13.04 -1.45
N THR A 166 -1.74 13.65 -0.88
CA THR A 166 -1.66 15.11 -0.67
C THR A 166 -0.61 15.81 -1.54
N GLN A 167 0.34 15.08 -2.13
CA GLN A 167 1.46 15.64 -2.88
C GLN A 167 1.43 15.30 -4.37
N MET A 168 0.53 14.44 -4.81
CA MET A 168 0.29 14.07 -6.22
C MET A 168 -1.09 14.58 -6.66
#